data_a8872f451b609adee6dd6246063e905d
#
_entry.id   a8872f451b609adee6dd6246063e905d
#
_cell.length_a   1.000
_cell.length_b   1.000
_cell.length_c   1.000
_cell.angle_alpha   90.00
_cell.angle_beta   90.00
_cell.angle_gamma   90.00
#
_symmetry.space_group_name_H-M   'P 1'
#
loop_
_entity.id
_entity.type
_entity.pdbx_description
1 polymer ?
#
loop_
_entity_poly.entity_id
_entity_poly.type
_entity_poly.pdbx_seq_one_letter_code
_entity_poly.pdbx_strand_id
1 'polypeptide(L)'
;MRVALFEPEIAGNVGAVLRLGACLGAAVDLIEPMGFEWDDRRVRRTAMDYIDHVTVVRHAGFDAFRAAIGPRRLVLFTTKATMSAYDFSYRADDVLLFGKESAGVPPTVADGCDARVRIPIRSEVRSMNLATAAALALGEALRQTSALPGGSGDGQA
;
A
#
# COMPACT_ATOMS: atom_id res chain seq x y z
N MET A 1 6.66 6.58 5.27
CA MET A 1 6.02 5.30 4.90
C MET A 1 5.44 5.38 3.51
N ARG A 2 5.32 4.26 2.79
CA ARG A 2 4.79 4.21 1.42
C ARG A 2 3.85 3.02 1.28
N VAL A 3 2.88 3.11 0.38
CA VAL A 3 2.02 2.00 -0.03
C VAL A 3 2.34 1.66 -1.48
N ALA A 4 2.64 0.40 -1.77
CA ALA A 4 2.91 -0.07 -3.13
C ALA A 4 1.84 -1.07 -3.58
N LEU A 5 1.33 -0.90 -4.80
CA LEU A 5 0.35 -1.77 -5.42
C LEU A 5 1.01 -2.49 -6.60
N PHE A 6 1.11 -3.81 -6.51
CA PHE A 6 1.68 -4.66 -7.55
C PHE A 6 0.61 -5.03 -8.57
N GLU A 7 0.76 -4.55 -9.80
CA GLU A 7 -0.13 -4.84 -10.93
C GLU A 7 -1.63 -4.74 -10.57
N PRO A 8 -2.09 -3.61 -10.01
CA PRO A 8 -3.47 -3.49 -9.57
C PRO A 8 -4.44 -3.59 -10.75
N GLU A 9 -5.57 -4.29 -10.55
CA GLU A 9 -6.51 -4.63 -11.63
C GLU A 9 -7.74 -3.72 -11.64
N ILE A 10 -8.07 -3.10 -10.51
CA ILE A 10 -9.33 -2.34 -10.34
C ILE A 10 -9.01 -0.86 -10.08
N ALA A 11 -9.33 -0.01 -11.05
CA ALA A 11 -9.09 1.43 -10.95
C ALA A 11 -9.73 2.10 -9.72
N GLY A 12 -10.90 1.62 -9.28
CA GLY A 12 -11.56 2.11 -8.08
C GLY A 12 -10.77 1.86 -6.79
N ASN A 13 -10.10 0.71 -6.69
CA ASN A 13 -9.22 0.40 -5.55
C ASN A 13 -8.00 1.31 -5.54
N VAL A 14 -7.39 1.56 -6.71
CA VAL A 14 -6.27 2.50 -6.83
C VAL A 14 -6.69 3.88 -6.39
N GLY A 15 -7.82 4.39 -6.88
CA GLY A 15 -8.36 5.69 -6.46
C GLY A 15 -8.60 5.80 -4.96
N ALA A 16 -9.12 4.75 -4.33
CA ALA A 16 -9.33 4.70 -2.88
C ALA A 16 -8.00 4.72 -2.10
N VAL A 17 -6.96 4.00 -2.60
CA VAL A 17 -5.63 4.00 -1.98
C VAL A 17 -4.92 5.35 -2.16
N LEU A 18 -5.08 6.01 -3.31
CA LEU A 18 -4.55 7.37 -3.51
C LEU A 18 -5.16 8.36 -2.52
N ARG A 19 -6.48 8.31 -2.34
CA ARG A 19 -7.18 9.11 -1.34
C ARG A 19 -6.70 8.80 0.09
N LEU A 20 -6.52 7.52 0.42
CA LEU A 20 -5.95 7.09 1.69
C LEU A 20 -4.56 7.68 1.91
N GLY A 21 -3.68 7.61 0.89
CA GLY A 21 -2.34 8.20 0.92
C GLY A 21 -2.37 9.70 1.18
N ALA A 22 -3.26 10.43 0.51
CA ALA A 22 -3.46 11.85 0.74
C ALA A 22 -3.90 12.16 2.17
N CYS A 23 -4.87 11.40 2.70
CA CYS A 23 -5.41 11.60 4.05
C CYS A 23 -4.39 11.29 5.15
N LEU A 24 -3.51 10.32 4.93
CA LEU A 24 -2.57 9.84 5.96
C LEU A 24 -1.11 10.23 5.69
N GLY A 25 -0.83 11.02 4.66
CA GLY A 25 0.52 11.49 4.34
C GLY A 25 1.46 10.40 3.83
N ALA A 26 0.94 9.34 3.21
CA ALA A 26 1.72 8.25 2.65
C ALA A 26 1.84 8.37 1.12
N ALA A 27 3.04 8.23 0.57
CA ALA A 27 3.23 8.14 -0.87
C ALA A 27 2.72 6.79 -1.41
N VAL A 28 2.28 6.77 -2.68
CA VAL A 28 1.76 5.58 -3.34
C VAL A 28 2.60 5.23 -4.57
N ASP A 29 3.06 4.00 -4.62
CA ASP A 29 3.77 3.42 -5.75
C ASP A 29 2.84 2.48 -6.52
N LEU A 30 2.77 2.66 -7.83
CA LEU A 30 2.00 1.80 -8.74
C LEU A 30 2.98 1.02 -9.62
N ILE A 31 2.96 -0.30 -9.52
CA ILE A 31 3.84 -1.19 -10.28
C ILE A 31 3.06 -1.75 -11.45
N GLU A 32 3.49 -1.42 -12.66
CA GLU A 32 2.86 -1.87 -13.91
C GLU A 32 3.25 -3.31 -14.28
N PRO A 33 2.46 -3.98 -15.15
CA PRO A 33 1.27 -3.47 -15.83
C PRO A 33 0.05 -3.41 -14.92
N MET A 34 -0.85 -2.44 -15.15
CA MET A 34 -2.14 -2.37 -14.48
C MET A 34 -3.23 -3.06 -15.32
N GLY A 35 -4.27 -3.60 -14.69
CA GLY A 35 -5.41 -4.23 -15.37
C GLY A 35 -6.38 -3.25 -16.05
N PHE A 36 -6.04 -1.95 -16.07
CA PHE A 36 -6.82 -0.88 -16.69
C PHE A 36 -5.89 0.18 -17.30
N GLU A 37 -6.41 0.94 -18.26
CA GLU A 37 -5.68 2.09 -18.79
C GLU A 37 -5.65 3.22 -17.76
N TRP A 38 -4.44 3.73 -17.53
CA TRP A 38 -4.27 4.91 -16.70
C TRP A 38 -4.77 6.15 -17.43
N ASP A 39 -5.83 6.75 -16.92
CA ASP A 39 -6.36 8.02 -17.38
C ASP A 39 -6.33 9.04 -16.23
N ASP A 40 -5.48 10.04 -16.35
CA ASP A 40 -5.32 11.09 -15.34
C ASP A 40 -6.66 11.77 -15.00
N ARG A 41 -7.54 11.96 -15.98
CA ARG A 41 -8.85 12.57 -15.75
C ARG A 41 -9.76 11.65 -14.92
N ARG A 42 -9.72 10.36 -15.22
CA ARG A 42 -10.51 9.35 -14.51
C ARG A 42 -9.99 9.13 -13.09
N VAL A 43 -8.68 9.10 -12.92
CA VAL A 43 -8.03 9.01 -11.62
C VAL A 43 -8.32 10.24 -10.78
N ARG A 44 -8.19 11.45 -11.34
CA ARG A 44 -8.56 12.69 -10.67
C ARG A 44 -10.03 12.72 -10.25
N ARG A 45 -10.94 12.21 -11.09
CA ARG A 45 -12.37 12.09 -10.74
C ARG A 45 -12.63 11.11 -9.60
N THR A 46 -11.92 9.98 -9.56
CA THR A 46 -12.08 8.94 -8.53
C THR A 46 -11.38 9.32 -7.23
N ALA A 47 -10.21 9.92 -7.33
CA ALA A 47 -9.47 10.44 -6.18
C ALA A 47 -9.97 11.81 -5.71
N MET A 48 -10.91 12.43 -6.46
CA MET A 48 -11.36 13.81 -6.25
C MET A 48 -10.17 14.79 -6.22
N ASP A 49 -10.23 15.85 -5.47
CA ASP A 49 -9.14 16.84 -5.34
C ASP A 49 -7.95 16.33 -4.52
N TYR A 50 -8.02 15.10 -3.99
CA TYR A 50 -6.98 14.53 -3.13
C TYR A 50 -5.69 14.15 -3.85
N ILE A 51 -5.71 14.01 -5.20
CA ILE A 51 -4.52 13.62 -5.96
C ILE A 51 -3.38 14.65 -5.85
N ASP A 52 -3.72 15.91 -5.64
CA ASP A 52 -2.73 16.98 -5.48
C ASP A 52 -2.05 16.96 -4.10
N HIS A 53 -2.56 16.13 -3.18
CA HIS A 53 -2.06 15.95 -1.81
C HIS A 53 -1.35 14.61 -1.58
N VAL A 54 -1.15 13.81 -2.63
CA VAL A 54 -0.47 12.52 -2.54
C VAL A 54 0.66 12.43 -3.56
N THR A 55 1.82 11.97 -3.14
CA THR A 55 2.91 11.63 -4.05
C THR A 55 2.62 10.29 -4.70
N VAL A 56 2.43 10.26 -6.02
CA VAL A 56 2.20 9.04 -6.81
C VAL A 56 3.40 8.80 -7.72
N VAL A 57 3.96 7.59 -7.66
CA VAL A 57 5.05 7.17 -8.55
C VAL A 57 4.63 5.92 -9.29
N ARG A 58 4.78 5.92 -10.62
CA ARG A 58 4.54 4.75 -11.46
C ARG A 58 5.87 4.11 -11.84
N HIS A 59 5.91 2.79 -11.80
CA HIS A 59 7.10 2.00 -12.12
C HIS A 59 6.76 1.02 -13.25
N ALA A 60 7.65 0.90 -14.23
CA ALA A 60 7.46 0.03 -15.41
C ALA A 60 7.44 -1.48 -15.06
N GLY A 61 7.74 -1.84 -13.82
CA GLY A 61 7.70 -3.20 -13.30
C GLY A 61 8.34 -3.28 -11.92
N PHE A 62 8.33 -4.51 -11.36
CA PHE A 62 8.82 -4.73 -9.99
C PHE A 62 10.30 -4.41 -9.81
N ASP A 63 11.15 -4.72 -10.77
CA ASP A 63 12.60 -4.45 -10.68
C ASP A 63 12.88 -2.94 -10.64
N ALA A 64 12.19 -2.16 -11.47
CA ALA A 64 12.30 -0.71 -11.47
C ALA A 64 11.81 -0.11 -10.13
N PHE A 65 10.71 -0.64 -9.60
CA PHE A 65 10.20 -0.27 -8.28
C PHE A 65 11.20 -0.62 -7.17
N ARG A 66 11.74 -1.85 -7.16
CA ARG A 66 12.69 -2.29 -6.13
C ARG A 66 13.96 -1.44 -6.12
N ALA A 67 14.47 -1.09 -7.30
CA ALA A 67 15.59 -0.17 -7.44
C ALA A 67 15.25 1.24 -6.89
N ALA A 68 14.07 1.74 -7.19
CA ALA A 68 13.64 3.09 -6.78
C ALA A 68 13.44 3.23 -5.25
N ILE A 69 12.93 2.21 -4.57
CA ILE A 69 12.76 2.25 -3.12
C ILE A 69 14.11 2.10 -2.36
N GLY A 70 15.15 1.62 -3.03
CA GLY A 70 16.50 1.48 -2.46
C GLY A 70 16.54 0.53 -1.26
N PRO A 71 17.21 0.92 -0.14
CA PRO A 71 17.40 0.06 1.02
C PRO A 71 16.17 -0.07 1.93
N ARG A 72 15.04 0.55 1.58
CA ARG A 72 13.81 0.47 2.38
C ARG A 72 13.32 -0.95 2.48
N ARG A 73 12.84 -1.29 3.67
CA ARG A 73 12.27 -2.61 3.94
C ARG A 73 10.91 -2.75 3.23
N LEU A 74 10.77 -3.82 2.46
CA LEU A 74 9.56 -4.16 1.72
C LEU A 74 8.75 -5.21 2.48
N VAL A 75 7.56 -4.84 2.93
CA VAL A 75 6.66 -5.68 3.73
C VAL A 75 5.47 -6.09 2.86
N LEU A 76 5.40 -7.37 2.50
CA LEU A 76 4.30 -7.92 1.69
C LEU A 76 3.11 -8.29 2.57
N PHE A 77 1.95 -7.74 2.23
CA PHE A 77 0.66 -8.17 2.79
C PHE A 77 0.06 -9.28 1.94
N THR A 78 -0.06 -10.46 2.52
CA THR A 78 -0.59 -11.65 1.83
C THR A 78 -1.33 -12.56 2.80
N THR A 79 -2.44 -13.14 2.37
CA THR A 79 -3.21 -14.12 3.16
C THR A 79 -2.43 -15.42 3.43
N LYS A 80 -1.33 -15.65 2.70
CA LYS A 80 -0.45 -16.83 2.85
C LYS A 80 0.59 -16.69 3.97
N ALA A 81 0.75 -15.51 4.55
CA ALA A 81 1.70 -15.29 5.64
C ALA A 81 1.20 -15.92 6.96
N THR A 82 2.13 -16.30 7.81
CA THR A 82 1.84 -16.78 9.18
C THR A 82 1.86 -15.66 10.20
N MET A 83 2.74 -14.68 10.02
CA MET A 83 2.88 -13.51 10.90
C MET A 83 1.65 -12.59 10.79
N SER A 84 1.04 -12.26 11.91
CA SER A 84 -0.02 -11.24 11.96
C SER A 84 0.55 -9.86 11.70
N ALA A 85 -0.15 -9.05 10.92
CA ALA A 85 0.20 -7.65 10.70
C ALA A 85 0.19 -6.81 11.99
N TYR A 86 -0.56 -7.25 13.00
CA TYR A 86 -0.64 -6.58 14.31
C TYR A 86 0.46 -6.99 15.30
N ASP A 87 1.13 -8.13 15.05
CA ASP A 87 2.27 -8.59 15.83
C ASP A 87 3.61 -8.19 15.21
N PHE A 88 3.57 -7.62 13.99
CA PHE A 88 4.75 -7.18 13.27
C PHE A 88 5.20 -5.79 13.73
N SER A 89 6.50 -5.59 13.89
CA SER A 89 7.08 -4.29 14.28
C SER A 89 7.44 -3.46 13.05
N TYR A 90 6.65 -2.43 12.77
CA TYR A 90 6.85 -1.52 11.64
C TYR A 90 7.94 -0.48 11.91
N ARG A 91 8.52 0.03 10.80
CA ARG A 91 9.46 1.15 10.78
C ARG A 91 8.87 2.30 9.98
N ALA A 92 9.27 3.53 10.30
CA ALA A 92 8.74 4.74 9.66
C ALA A 92 8.98 4.80 8.13
N ASP A 93 10.02 4.12 7.64
CA ASP A 93 10.41 4.08 6.23
C ASP A 93 9.97 2.81 5.50
N ASP A 94 9.20 1.93 6.13
CA ASP A 94 8.67 0.72 5.49
C ASP A 94 7.84 1.05 4.24
N VAL A 95 7.92 0.14 3.28
CA VAL A 95 7.07 0.11 2.08
C VAL A 95 6.11 -1.07 2.21
N LEU A 96 4.81 -0.79 2.27
CA LEU A 96 3.75 -1.78 2.43
C LEU A 96 3.28 -2.22 1.03
N LEU A 97 3.58 -3.46 0.64
CA LEU A 97 3.27 -4.01 -0.68
C LEU A 97 1.99 -4.84 -0.65
N PHE A 98 1.10 -4.54 -1.59
CA PHE A 98 -0.13 -5.31 -1.84
C PHE A 98 -0.11 -5.87 -3.25
N GLY A 99 -0.49 -7.14 -3.40
CA GLY A 99 -0.58 -7.80 -4.68
C GLY A 99 -1.87 -7.48 -5.43
N LYS A 100 -1.95 -7.92 -6.69
CA LYS A 100 -3.17 -7.79 -7.50
C LYS A 100 -4.34 -8.56 -6.90
N GLU A 101 -5.53 -8.07 -7.18
CA GLU A 101 -6.76 -8.52 -6.53
C GLU A 101 -7.06 -9.99 -6.82
N SER A 102 -6.78 -10.47 -8.03
CA SER A 102 -7.10 -11.84 -8.46
C SER A 102 -6.12 -12.91 -7.98
N ALA A 103 -4.81 -12.57 -7.86
CA ALA A 103 -3.75 -13.57 -7.69
C ALA A 103 -2.67 -13.20 -6.65
N GLY A 104 -2.72 -12.01 -6.07
CA GLY A 104 -1.65 -11.52 -5.19
C GLY A 104 -0.36 -11.21 -5.96
N VAL A 105 0.77 -11.69 -5.47
CA VAL A 105 2.07 -11.53 -6.13
C VAL A 105 2.64 -12.90 -6.53
N PRO A 106 3.44 -12.99 -7.61
CA PRO A 106 4.16 -14.21 -7.97
C PRO A 106 5.24 -14.56 -6.92
N PRO A 107 5.66 -15.83 -6.84
CA PRO A 107 6.70 -16.26 -5.89
C PRO A 107 7.98 -15.43 -5.95
N THR A 108 8.44 -15.06 -7.14
CA THR A 108 9.65 -14.25 -7.35
C THR A 108 9.56 -12.87 -6.69
N VAL A 109 8.39 -12.23 -6.73
CA VAL A 109 8.15 -10.96 -6.02
C VAL A 109 8.07 -11.19 -4.52
N ALA A 110 7.36 -12.23 -4.08
CA ALA A 110 7.25 -12.56 -2.67
C ALA A 110 8.61 -12.87 -2.05
N ASP A 111 9.51 -13.56 -2.76
CA ASP A 111 10.87 -13.90 -2.30
C ASP A 111 11.79 -12.67 -2.25
N GLY A 112 11.49 -11.64 -3.05
CA GLY A 112 12.17 -10.34 -3.00
C GLY A 112 11.71 -9.40 -1.87
N CYS A 113 10.73 -9.80 -1.05
CA CYS A 113 10.25 -9.02 0.08
C CYS A 113 11.02 -9.35 1.37
N ASP A 114 11.25 -8.31 2.19
CA ASP A 114 12.00 -8.44 3.45
C ASP A 114 11.15 -9.08 4.56
N ALA A 115 9.83 -8.94 4.48
CA ALA A 115 8.89 -9.55 5.42
C ALA A 115 7.55 -9.85 4.72
N ARG A 116 6.80 -10.81 5.31
CA ARG A 116 5.45 -11.17 4.86
C ARG A 116 4.53 -11.20 6.06
N VAL A 117 3.42 -10.50 5.96
CA VAL A 117 2.43 -10.39 7.02
C VAL A 117 1.02 -10.58 6.46
N ARG A 118 0.09 -10.98 7.32
CA ARG A 118 -1.34 -11.08 6.98
C ARG A 118 -2.17 -10.20 7.91
N ILE A 119 -3.22 -9.61 7.38
CA ILE A 119 -4.32 -9.09 8.19
C ILE A 119 -5.17 -10.30 8.60
N PRO A 120 -5.37 -10.57 9.90
CA PRO A 120 -6.25 -11.66 10.33
C PRO A 120 -7.67 -11.43 9.84
N ILE A 121 -8.23 -12.43 9.17
CA ILE A 121 -9.62 -12.48 8.72
C ILE A 121 -10.22 -13.82 9.13
N ARG A 122 -11.54 -13.90 9.13
CA ARG A 122 -12.25 -15.16 9.43
C ARG A 122 -11.89 -16.23 8.41
N SER A 123 -11.82 -17.49 8.85
CA SER A 123 -11.43 -18.63 8.00
C SER A 123 -12.40 -18.91 6.86
N GLU A 124 -13.66 -18.50 7.00
CA GLU A 124 -14.73 -18.70 6.01
C GLU A 124 -14.65 -17.77 4.81
N VAL A 125 -13.80 -16.72 4.87
CA VAL A 125 -13.60 -15.77 3.78
C VAL A 125 -12.18 -15.88 3.22
N ARG A 126 -12.00 -15.53 1.92
CA ARG A 126 -10.73 -15.74 1.20
C ARG A 126 -9.78 -14.55 1.31
N SER A 127 -10.33 -13.36 1.22
CA SER A 127 -9.56 -12.11 1.17
C SER A 127 -10.44 -10.92 1.49
N MET A 128 -9.80 -9.80 1.74
CA MET A 128 -10.41 -8.50 1.95
C MET A 128 -10.19 -7.63 0.70
N ASN A 129 -11.05 -6.64 0.48
CA ASN A 129 -10.84 -5.64 -0.56
C ASN A 129 -9.46 -4.97 -0.40
N LEU A 130 -8.77 -4.74 -1.50
CA LEU A 130 -7.41 -4.20 -1.53
C LEU A 130 -7.29 -2.87 -0.78
N ALA A 131 -8.18 -1.92 -1.05
CA ALA A 131 -8.12 -0.61 -0.42
C ALA A 131 -8.43 -0.69 1.09
N THR A 132 -9.35 -1.58 1.49
CA THR A 132 -9.65 -1.84 2.90
C THR A 132 -8.45 -2.45 3.61
N ALA A 133 -7.78 -3.42 2.98
CA ALA A 133 -6.56 -4.01 3.52
C ALA A 133 -5.45 -2.97 3.68
N ALA A 134 -5.25 -2.12 2.66
CA ALA A 134 -4.28 -1.03 2.70
C ALA A 134 -4.58 -0.03 3.84
N ALA A 135 -5.86 0.29 4.07
CA ALA A 135 -6.26 1.20 5.14
C ALA A 135 -5.93 0.64 6.53
N LEU A 136 -6.25 -0.63 6.78
CA LEU A 136 -5.94 -1.29 8.06
C LEU A 136 -4.43 -1.38 8.29
N ALA A 137 -3.68 -1.78 7.26
CA ALA A 137 -2.23 -1.92 7.33
C ALA A 137 -1.52 -0.59 7.57
N LEU A 138 -1.85 0.44 6.78
CA LEU A 138 -1.27 1.76 6.90
C LEU A 138 -1.62 2.40 8.24
N GLY A 139 -2.88 2.30 8.68
CA GLY A 139 -3.32 2.82 9.96
C GLY A 139 -2.54 2.21 11.13
N GLU A 140 -2.37 0.90 11.17
CA GLU A 140 -1.59 0.22 12.21
C GLU A 140 -0.12 0.58 12.16
N ALA A 141 0.49 0.61 10.97
CA ALA A 141 1.90 0.96 10.81
C ALA A 141 2.18 2.41 11.23
N LEU A 142 1.32 3.36 10.89
CA LEU A 142 1.42 4.75 11.33
C LEU A 142 1.19 4.90 12.84
N ARG A 143 0.25 4.13 13.42
CA ARG A 143 0.03 4.10 14.87
C ARG A 143 1.29 3.66 15.61
N GLN A 144 1.93 2.56 15.18
CA GLN A 144 3.14 2.04 15.81
C GLN A 144 4.33 2.99 15.71
N THR A 145 4.41 3.74 14.61
CA THR A 145 5.51 4.68 14.34
C THR A 145 5.22 6.11 14.80
N SER A 146 4.09 6.33 15.50
CA SER A 146 3.64 7.65 15.97
C SER A 146 3.53 8.71 14.87
N ALA A 147 3.17 8.27 13.66
CA ALA A 147 3.11 9.08 12.45
C ALA A 147 1.67 9.33 11.95
N LEU A 148 0.65 9.09 12.80
CA LEU A 148 -0.73 9.44 12.47
C LEU A 148 -0.89 10.97 12.41
N PRO A 149 -1.59 11.51 11.39
CA PRO A 149 -1.92 12.93 11.34
C PRO A 149 -2.71 13.37 12.58
N GLY A 150 -2.41 14.55 13.12
CA GLY A 150 -3.08 15.07 14.33
C GLY A 150 -2.73 14.35 15.64
N GLY A 151 -1.75 13.45 15.65
CA GLY A 151 -1.16 12.90 16.86
C GLY A 151 -0.39 14.00 17.62
N SER A 152 -0.29 13.87 18.95
CA SER A 152 0.15 14.86 19.92
C SER A 152 1.55 15.48 19.69
N GLY A 153 1.80 16.02 18.52
CA GLY A 153 3.01 16.75 18.12
C GLY A 153 2.72 18.09 17.44
N ASP A 154 1.52 18.27 16.89
CA ASP A 154 1.10 19.55 16.29
C ASP A 154 0.39 20.42 17.35
N GLY A 155 1.04 20.58 18.48
CA GLY A 155 0.68 21.58 19.49
C GLY A 155 0.95 22.96 18.90
N GLN A 156 -0.11 23.68 18.65
CA GLN A 156 -0.20 25.08 18.29
C GLN A 156 0.90 25.90 18.93
N ALA A 157 1.62 26.61 18.09
CA ALA A 157 2.21 27.88 18.45
C ALA A 157 1.40 28.98 17.78
#